data_52c2d2b02710ba9bcebc822d9e85a3dd
#
_entry.id   52c2d2b02710ba9bcebc822d9e85a3dd
#
_cell.length_a   1.000
_cell.length_b   1.000
_cell.length_c   1.000
_cell.angle_alpha   90.00
_cell.angle_beta   90.00
_cell.angle_gamma   90.00
#
_symmetry.space_group_name_H-M   'P 1'
#
loop_
_entity.id
_entity.type
_entity.pdbx_description
1 polymer ?
#
loop_
_entity_poly.entity_id
_entity_poly.type
_entity_poly.pdbx_seq_one_letter_code
_entity_poly.pdbx_strand_id
1 'polypeptide(L)'
;MAKLIYLLKGVALIVLLGSCTKWNYHEGELANGVHDCSMWEYLHTQPWDWDSTIIMIEHAGLKDLFEGKGEHEQITFLGVTNYSIRLYMIENGYEKVTDIPVEFCQNTLSKLIIPQRVMLADVPRGKRDEYTGEESDGIEYRTLGGRL
;
A
#
# COMPACT_ATOMS: atom_id res chain seq x y z
N MET A 1 53.88 24.58 4.31
CA MET A 1 52.48 24.68 4.86
C MET A 1 51.43 24.80 3.79
N ALA A 2 51.53 25.64 2.75
CA ALA A 2 50.54 25.79 1.69
C ALA A 2 50.22 24.48 0.93
N LYS A 3 51.23 23.69 0.53
CA LYS A 3 51.04 22.40 -0.19
C LYS A 3 50.24 21.37 0.65
N LEU A 4 50.38 21.32 1.95
CA LEU A 4 49.67 20.46 2.85
C LEU A 4 48.15 20.82 2.91
N ILE A 5 47.87 22.14 2.89
CA ILE A 5 46.49 22.66 2.91
C ILE A 5 45.75 22.29 1.60
N TYR A 6 46.42 22.36 0.44
CA TYR A 6 45.81 21.97 -0.83
C TYR A 6 45.58 20.46 -0.90
N LEU A 7 46.50 19.67 -0.35
CA LEU A 7 46.32 18.21 -0.28
C LEU A 7 45.13 17.81 0.62
N LEU A 8 45.00 18.46 1.79
CA LEU A 8 43.85 18.27 2.68
C LEU A 8 42.50 18.65 2.05
N LYS A 9 42.47 19.78 1.31
CA LYS A 9 41.28 20.22 0.57
C LYS A 9 40.90 19.22 -0.53
N GLY A 10 41.91 18.69 -1.26
CA GLY A 10 41.69 17.67 -2.29
C GLY A 10 41.10 16.36 -1.73
N VAL A 11 41.65 15.90 -0.59
CA VAL A 11 41.15 14.69 0.08
C VAL A 11 39.73 14.91 0.62
N ALA A 12 39.45 16.06 1.23
CA ALA A 12 38.12 16.39 1.72
C ALA A 12 37.09 16.45 0.58
N LEU A 13 37.44 16.97 -0.60
CA LEU A 13 36.57 17.00 -1.77
C LEU A 13 36.27 15.59 -2.31
N ILE A 14 37.26 14.69 -2.32
CA ILE A 14 37.08 13.30 -2.78
C ILE A 14 36.16 12.55 -1.81
N VAL A 15 36.28 12.76 -0.49
CA VAL A 15 35.41 12.16 0.52
C VAL A 15 33.98 12.66 0.39
N LEU A 16 33.76 13.93 0.06
CA LEU A 16 32.42 14.48 -0.16
C LEU A 16 31.76 13.96 -1.45
N LEU A 17 32.53 13.68 -2.49
CA LEU A 17 32.03 13.11 -3.74
C LEU A 17 31.72 11.59 -3.63
N GLY A 18 32.34 10.89 -2.69
CA GLY A 18 32.08 9.47 -2.42
C GLY A 18 30.81 9.19 -1.59
N SER A 19 30.14 10.23 -1.07
CA SER A 19 28.98 10.11 -0.19
C SER A 19 27.67 9.74 -0.89
N CYS A 20 27.64 9.68 -2.21
CA CYS A 20 26.46 9.26 -2.99
C CYS A 20 26.51 7.78 -3.36
N THR A 21 26.77 6.89 -2.41
CA THR A 21 26.81 5.48 -2.72
C THR A 21 25.71 4.72 -2.00
N LYS A 22 24.91 4.04 -2.79
CA LYS A 22 24.17 2.74 -2.57
C LYS A 22 23.56 2.42 -1.19
N TRP A 23 23.71 3.25 -0.17
CA TRP A 23 23.21 2.96 1.17
C TRP A 23 21.69 3.06 1.31
N ASN A 24 21.00 3.69 0.32
CA ASN A 24 19.54 3.74 0.26
C ASN A 24 18.92 2.71 -0.69
N TYR A 25 19.74 1.86 -1.30
CA TYR A 25 19.24 0.72 -2.05
C TYR A 25 19.20 -0.48 -1.10
N HIS A 26 18.12 -0.65 -0.39
CA HIS A 26 17.77 -1.96 0.10
C HIS A 26 17.46 -2.79 -1.15
N GLU A 27 18.33 -3.73 -1.48
CA GLU A 27 17.95 -4.87 -2.29
C GLU A 27 16.95 -5.65 -1.45
N GLY A 28 15.72 -5.12 -1.36
CA GLY A 28 14.57 -5.87 -0.87
C GLY A 28 14.41 -7.05 -1.80
N GLU A 29 14.34 -8.24 -1.26
CA GLU A 29 13.90 -9.41 -2.01
C GLU A 29 12.65 -9.00 -2.81
N LEU A 30 12.56 -9.48 -4.05
CA LEU A 30 11.37 -9.28 -4.88
C LEU A 30 10.16 -9.65 -4.02
N ALA A 31 9.27 -8.70 -3.79
CA ALA A 31 8.08 -8.93 -2.99
C ALA A 31 7.38 -10.18 -3.53
N ASN A 32 7.42 -11.25 -2.77
CA ASN A 32 6.72 -12.46 -3.13
C ASN A 32 5.24 -12.22 -2.89
N GLY A 33 4.46 -12.11 -3.95
CA GLY A 33 3.01 -11.91 -3.86
C GLY A 33 2.25 -13.18 -3.47
N VAL A 34 2.95 -14.29 -3.15
CA VAL A 34 2.34 -15.56 -2.75
C VAL A 34 2.68 -15.82 -1.27
N HIS A 35 1.66 -15.87 -0.45
CA HIS A 35 1.75 -16.17 0.98
C HIS A 35 0.88 -17.38 1.31
N ASP A 36 1.39 -18.25 2.19
CA ASP A 36 0.69 -19.46 2.64
C ASP A 36 -0.27 -19.16 3.82
N CYS A 37 -0.88 -17.98 3.82
CA CYS A 37 -1.78 -17.52 4.86
C CYS A 37 -2.95 -16.75 4.25
N SER A 38 -4.03 -16.60 5.03
CA SER A 38 -5.16 -15.76 4.65
C SER A 38 -4.75 -14.27 4.60
N MET A 39 -5.54 -13.45 3.90
CA MET A 39 -5.34 -12.00 3.92
C MET A 39 -5.42 -11.45 5.35
N TRP A 40 -6.31 -11.99 6.17
CA TRP A 40 -6.45 -11.64 7.59
C TRP A 40 -5.16 -11.87 8.37
N GLU A 41 -4.57 -13.06 8.24
CA GLU A 41 -3.30 -13.39 8.90
C GLU A 41 -2.16 -12.53 8.37
N TYR A 42 -2.11 -12.29 7.06
CA TYR A 42 -1.10 -11.43 6.46
C TYR A 42 -1.12 -10.01 7.05
N LEU A 43 -2.28 -9.38 7.17
CA LEU A 43 -2.39 -8.03 7.76
C LEU A 43 -1.82 -7.98 9.19
N HIS A 44 -1.98 -9.04 9.98
CA HIS A 44 -1.43 -9.11 11.34
C HIS A 44 0.10 -9.25 11.38
N THR A 45 0.75 -9.64 10.29
CA THR A 45 2.22 -9.70 10.22
C THR A 45 2.86 -8.31 10.14
N GLN A 46 2.09 -7.29 9.75
CA GLN A 46 2.57 -5.93 9.54
C GLN A 46 1.70 -4.89 10.29
N PRO A 47 1.66 -4.93 11.65
CA PRO A 47 0.76 -4.07 12.44
C PRO A 47 1.06 -2.57 12.27
N TRP A 48 2.31 -2.21 11.96
CA TRP A 48 2.68 -0.82 11.70
C TRP A 48 1.92 -0.18 10.55
N ASP A 49 1.54 -1.00 9.56
CA ASP A 49 0.82 -0.53 8.38
C ASP A 49 -0.68 -0.76 8.47
N TRP A 50 -1.14 -1.81 9.20
CA TRP A 50 -2.49 -2.34 9.07
C TRP A 50 -3.33 -2.40 10.37
N ASP A 51 -2.81 -2.03 11.52
CA ASP A 51 -3.52 -2.16 12.80
C ASP A 51 -4.89 -1.46 12.79
N SER A 52 -4.94 -0.21 12.33
CA SER A 52 -6.20 0.54 12.19
C SER A 52 -7.12 -0.08 11.12
N THR A 53 -6.55 -0.64 10.08
CA THR A 53 -7.29 -1.33 9.01
C THR A 53 -7.92 -2.62 9.52
N ILE A 54 -7.19 -3.39 10.33
CA ILE A 54 -7.70 -4.59 11.00
C ILE A 54 -8.91 -4.24 11.86
N ILE A 55 -8.79 -3.20 12.70
CA ILE A 55 -9.90 -2.71 13.53
C ILE A 55 -11.09 -2.28 12.66
N MET A 56 -10.83 -1.58 11.56
CA MET A 56 -11.87 -1.14 10.62
C MET A 56 -12.59 -2.32 9.95
N ILE A 57 -11.86 -3.37 9.57
CA ILE A 57 -12.41 -4.60 8.99
C ILE A 57 -13.32 -5.33 10.00
N GLU A 58 -12.86 -5.47 11.25
CA GLU A 58 -13.67 -6.07 12.32
C GLU A 58 -14.92 -5.24 12.62
N HIS A 59 -14.76 -3.93 12.74
CA HIS A 59 -15.87 -3.00 12.98
C HIS A 59 -16.92 -3.02 11.86
N ALA A 60 -16.48 -3.21 10.60
CA ALA A 60 -17.34 -3.36 9.43
C ALA A 60 -18.00 -4.75 9.35
N GLY A 61 -17.59 -5.73 10.17
CA GLY A 61 -18.09 -7.11 10.11
C GLY A 61 -17.60 -7.89 8.89
N LEU A 62 -16.45 -7.52 8.31
CA LEU A 62 -15.91 -8.12 7.09
C LEU A 62 -14.81 -9.16 7.34
N LYS A 63 -14.53 -9.51 8.60
CA LYS A 63 -13.45 -10.41 8.98
C LYS A 63 -13.49 -11.74 8.22
N ASP A 64 -14.66 -12.40 8.16
CA ASP A 64 -14.81 -13.70 7.51
C ASP A 64 -14.38 -13.65 6.03
N LEU A 65 -14.66 -12.54 5.35
CA LEU A 65 -14.21 -12.31 3.97
C LEU A 65 -12.68 -12.28 3.85
N PHE A 66 -12.01 -11.62 4.79
CA PHE A 66 -10.54 -11.54 4.82
C PHE A 66 -9.88 -12.85 5.25
N GLU A 67 -10.59 -13.71 5.97
CA GLU A 67 -10.17 -15.07 6.30
C GLU A 67 -10.42 -16.06 5.14
N GLY A 68 -10.99 -15.62 4.02
CA GLY A 68 -11.32 -16.48 2.88
C GLY A 68 -12.51 -17.39 3.15
N LYS A 69 -13.42 -16.99 4.05
CA LYS A 69 -14.65 -17.70 4.37
C LYS A 69 -15.82 -17.11 3.58
N GLY A 70 -16.74 -17.97 3.17
CA GLY A 70 -17.96 -17.55 2.48
C GLY A 70 -17.85 -17.63 0.96
N GLU A 71 -18.51 -16.71 0.25
CA GLU A 71 -18.68 -16.77 -1.21
C GLU A 71 -17.37 -16.48 -1.97
N HIS A 72 -16.45 -15.71 -1.36
CA HIS A 72 -15.20 -15.29 -1.99
C HIS A 72 -14.00 -15.81 -1.20
N GLU A 73 -13.48 -16.96 -1.58
CA GLU A 73 -12.29 -17.57 -0.94
C GLU A 73 -11.01 -16.75 -1.21
N GLN A 74 -10.96 -16.06 -2.34
CA GLN A 74 -9.81 -15.24 -2.73
C GLN A 74 -10.28 -13.85 -3.12
N ILE A 75 -9.63 -12.86 -2.53
CA ILE A 75 -9.89 -11.45 -2.78
C ILE A 75 -8.58 -10.73 -3.11
N THR A 76 -8.71 -9.59 -3.78
CA THR A 76 -7.65 -8.59 -3.87
C THR A 76 -8.08 -7.36 -3.09
N PHE A 77 -7.28 -6.94 -2.15
CA PHE A 77 -7.55 -5.78 -1.31
C PHE A 77 -6.62 -4.63 -1.66
N LEU A 78 -7.19 -3.51 -2.06
CA LEU A 78 -6.48 -2.24 -2.28
C LEU A 78 -6.44 -1.48 -0.95
N GLY A 79 -5.56 -1.93 -0.05
CA GLY A 79 -5.58 -1.58 1.36
C GLY A 79 -5.36 -0.10 1.66
N VAL A 80 -6.10 0.41 2.61
CA VAL A 80 -5.86 1.71 3.26
C VAL A 80 -4.96 1.49 4.47
N THR A 81 -3.90 2.26 4.58
CA THR A 81 -2.94 2.13 5.68
C THR A 81 -3.40 2.86 6.94
N ASN A 82 -2.76 2.55 8.07
CA ASN A 82 -2.95 3.26 9.33
C ASN A 82 -2.89 4.79 9.19
N TYR A 83 -1.99 5.27 8.34
CA TYR A 83 -1.83 6.72 8.11
C TYR A 83 -3.08 7.33 7.47
N SER A 84 -3.65 6.69 6.46
CA SER A 84 -4.87 7.18 5.78
C SER A 84 -6.07 7.19 6.70
N ILE A 85 -6.24 6.14 7.52
CA ILE A 85 -7.34 6.06 8.49
C ILE A 85 -7.17 7.13 9.57
N ARG A 86 -5.95 7.30 10.08
CA ARG A 86 -5.65 8.32 11.08
C ARG A 86 -5.93 9.74 10.56
N LEU A 87 -5.53 10.02 9.33
CA LEU A 87 -5.80 11.33 8.71
C LEU A 87 -7.31 11.59 8.63
N TYR A 88 -8.07 10.61 8.14
CA TYR A 88 -9.52 10.69 8.09
C TYR A 88 -10.16 10.93 9.47
N MET A 89 -9.68 10.23 10.50
CA MET A 89 -10.16 10.43 11.87
C MET A 89 -9.92 11.84 12.37
N ILE A 90 -8.72 12.38 12.15
CA ILE A 90 -8.36 13.75 12.55
C ILE A 90 -9.25 14.77 11.85
N GLU A 91 -9.44 14.64 10.55
CA GLU A 91 -10.25 15.56 9.74
C GLU A 91 -11.74 15.57 10.13
N ASN A 92 -12.24 14.44 10.64
CA ASN A 92 -13.65 14.27 11.01
C ASN A 92 -13.89 14.27 12.53
N GLY A 93 -12.85 14.46 13.36
CA GLY A 93 -12.97 14.56 14.80
C GLY A 93 -13.27 13.24 15.51
N TYR A 94 -12.90 12.10 14.92
CA TYR A 94 -13.02 10.79 15.56
C TYR A 94 -11.79 10.50 16.43
N GLU A 95 -12.00 9.95 17.63
CA GLU A 95 -10.91 9.56 18.52
C GLU A 95 -10.42 8.13 18.26
N LYS A 96 -11.32 7.25 17.84
CA LYS A 96 -11.07 5.82 17.61
C LYS A 96 -11.63 5.39 16.25
N VAL A 97 -11.07 4.35 15.69
CA VAL A 97 -11.60 3.75 14.45
C VAL A 97 -13.04 3.27 14.61
N THR A 98 -13.37 2.79 15.81
CA THR A 98 -14.73 2.33 16.14
C THR A 98 -15.76 3.44 16.28
N ASP A 99 -15.34 4.72 16.29
CA ASP A 99 -16.26 5.86 16.28
C ASP A 99 -16.74 6.20 14.87
N ILE A 100 -16.05 5.69 13.85
CA ILE A 100 -16.44 5.84 12.45
C ILE A 100 -17.72 5.01 12.21
N PRO A 101 -18.74 5.57 11.55
CA PRO A 101 -19.97 4.84 11.28
C PRO A 101 -19.71 3.52 10.53
N VAL A 102 -20.30 2.43 11.02
CA VAL A 102 -20.15 1.07 10.44
C VAL A 102 -20.46 1.06 8.94
N GLU A 103 -21.53 1.72 8.53
CA GLU A 103 -21.94 1.81 7.13
C GLU A 103 -20.86 2.49 6.27
N PHE A 104 -20.19 3.53 6.77
CA PHE A 104 -19.08 4.18 6.08
C PHE A 104 -17.89 3.22 5.94
N CYS A 105 -17.56 2.48 7.00
CA CYS A 105 -16.49 1.47 6.95
C CYS A 105 -16.80 0.38 5.94
N GLN A 106 -18.01 -0.15 5.95
CA GLN A 106 -18.48 -1.16 4.99
C GLN A 106 -18.41 -0.66 3.54
N ASN A 107 -18.96 0.51 3.27
CA ASN A 107 -18.97 1.11 1.93
C ASN A 107 -17.55 1.38 1.43
N THR A 108 -16.68 1.91 2.29
CA THR A 108 -15.29 2.22 1.93
C THR A 108 -14.51 0.95 1.64
N LEU A 109 -14.54 -0.04 2.54
CA LEU A 109 -13.82 -1.30 2.35
C LEU A 109 -14.34 -2.07 1.14
N SER A 110 -15.66 -2.13 0.93
CA SER A 110 -16.25 -2.82 -0.21
C SER A 110 -15.78 -2.26 -1.55
N LYS A 111 -15.55 -0.96 -1.65
CA LYS A 111 -15.00 -0.33 -2.87
C LYS A 111 -13.54 -0.70 -3.12
N LEU A 112 -12.83 -1.15 -2.10
CA LEU A 112 -11.41 -1.50 -2.17
C LEU A 112 -11.17 -3.01 -2.30
N ILE A 113 -12.23 -3.81 -2.35
CA ILE A 113 -12.15 -5.26 -2.43
C ILE A 113 -12.63 -5.73 -3.81
N ILE A 114 -11.73 -6.34 -4.57
CA ILE A 114 -12.04 -7.05 -5.80
C ILE A 114 -12.32 -8.51 -5.40
N PRO A 115 -13.51 -9.08 -5.71
CA PRO A 115 -13.91 -10.43 -5.28
C PRO A 115 -13.25 -11.54 -6.10
N GLN A 116 -11.99 -11.39 -6.39
CA GLN A 116 -11.13 -12.36 -7.07
C GLN A 116 -9.67 -12.05 -6.82
N ARG A 117 -8.81 -13.06 -6.98
CA ARG A 117 -7.36 -12.85 -6.94
C ARG A 117 -6.89 -12.20 -8.23
N VAL A 118 -6.21 -11.06 -8.11
CA VAL A 118 -5.55 -10.35 -9.20
C VAL A 118 -4.09 -10.17 -8.83
N MET A 119 -3.18 -10.77 -9.60
CA MET A 119 -1.74 -10.57 -9.39
C MET A 119 -1.28 -9.38 -10.23
N LEU A 120 -0.31 -8.62 -9.70
CA LEU A 120 0.24 -7.47 -10.42
C LEU A 120 0.80 -7.85 -11.81
N ALA A 121 1.32 -9.07 -11.94
CA ALA A 121 1.84 -9.58 -13.21
C ALA A 121 0.75 -9.80 -14.27
N ASP A 122 -0.51 -10.01 -13.84
CA ASP A 122 -1.64 -10.27 -14.72
C ASP A 122 -2.38 -8.99 -15.12
N VAL A 123 -2.01 -7.85 -14.50
CA VAL A 123 -2.60 -6.55 -14.81
C VAL A 123 -1.90 -5.97 -16.04
N PRO A 124 -2.60 -5.80 -17.19
CA PRO A 124 -2.01 -5.20 -18.36
C PRO A 124 -1.64 -3.75 -18.07
N ARG A 125 -0.51 -3.34 -18.57
CA ARG A 125 -0.09 -1.94 -18.50
C ARG A 125 -0.92 -1.15 -19.50
N GLY A 126 -1.72 -0.22 -19.03
CA GLY A 126 -2.35 0.79 -19.86
C GLY A 126 -1.29 1.62 -20.59
N LYS A 127 -1.64 2.12 -21.77
CA LYS A 127 -0.83 3.06 -22.53
C LYS A 127 -1.48 4.44 -22.41
N ARG A 128 -0.66 5.44 -22.20
CA ARG A 128 -1.07 6.83 -22.24
C ARG A 128 -0.41 7.51 -23.41
N ASP A 129 -1.22 8.12 -24.26
CA ASP A 129 -0.69 8.99 -25.31
C ASP A 129 -0.16 10.29 -24.69
N GLU A 130 1.11 10.60 -24.93
CA GLU A 130 1.78 11.76 -24.32
C GLU A 130 1.27 13.09 -24.89
N TYR A 131 0.64 13.10 -26.07
CA TYR A 131 0.15 14.31 -26.73
C TYR A 131 -1.33 14.58 -26.46
N THR A 132 -2.16 13.53 -26.51
CA THR A 132 -3.61 13.66 -26.31
C THR A 132 -4.03 13.44 -24.86
N GLY A 133 -3.19 12.76 -24.07
CA GLY A 133 -3.52 12.33 -22.71
C GLY A 133 -4.54 11.19 -22.68
N GLU A 134 -4.92 10.65 -23.83
CA GLU A 134 -5.85 9.52 -23.91
C GLU A 134 -5.20 8.25 -23.35
N GLU A 135 -5.97 7.49 -22.58
CA GLU A 135 -5.56 6.22 -22.00
C GLU A 135 -6.23 5.08 -22.77
N SER A 136 -5.46 4.06 -23.09
CA SER A 136 -5.92 2.84 -23.76
C SER A 136 -5.38 1.60 -23.09
N ASP A 137 -6.00 0.45 -23.40
CA ASP A 137 -5.58 -0.88 -22.95
C ASP A 137 -5.64 -1.06 -21.40
N GLY A 138 -6.35 -0.20 -20.68
CA GLY A 138 -6.65 -0.39 -19.25
C GLY A 138 -7.73 -1.46 -19.03
N ILE A 139 -7.73 -2.07 -17.84
CA ILE A 139 -8.78 -2.99 -17.40
C ILE A 139 -9.56 -2.35 -16.26
N GLU A 140 -10.88 -2.43 -16.34
CA GLU A 140 -11.76 -2.09 -15.24
C GLU A 140 -12.02 -3.33 -14.37
N TYR A 141 -11.86 -3.18 -13.07
CA TYR A 141 -12.22 -4.22 -12.11
C TYR A 141 -13.52 -3.86 -11.40
N ARG A 142 -14.35 -4.87 -11.20
CA ARG A 142 -15.56 -4.74 -10.39
C ARG A 142 -15.22 -5.06 -8.94
N THR A 143 -15.46 -4.10 -8.05
CA THR A 143 -15.31 -4.30 -6.60
C THR A 143 -16.64 -4.73 -5.98
N LEU A 144 -16.63 -5.14 -4.72
CA LEU A 144 -17.86 -5.41 -3.96
C LEU A 144 -18.74 -4.15 -3.81
N GLY A 145 -18.15 -2.97 -3.80
CA GLY A 145 -18.85 -1.68 -3.70
C GLY A 145 -19.17 -1.01 -5.03
N GLY A 146 -18.87 -1.65 -6.17
CA GLY A 146 -19.11 -1.09 -7.50
C GLY A 146 -17.92 -1.18 -8.43
N ARG A 147 -17.86 -0.30 -9.47
CA ARG A 147 -16.71 -0.18 -10.36
C ARG A 147 -15.63 0.71 -9.73
N LEU A 148 -14.39 0.31 -9.90
CA LEU A 148 -13.20 1.15 -9.78
C LEU A 148 -12.82 1.67 -11.15
#